data_b710cb215aa69ac5d925d97a6ddbf9ed
#
_entry.id   b710cb215aa69ac5d925d97a6ddbf9ed
#
_cell.length_a   1.000
_cell.length_b   1.000
_cell.length_c   1.000
_cell.angle_alpha   90.00
_cell.angle_beta   90.00
_cell.angle_gamma   90.00
#
_symmetry.space_group_name_H-M   'P 1'
#
loop_
_entity.id
_entity.type
_entity.pdbx_description
1 polymer ?
#
loop_
_entity_poly.entity_id
_entity_poly.type
_entity_poly.pdbx_seq_one_letter_code
_entity_poly.pdbx_strand_id
1 'polypeptide(L)'
;MIPFALKALFANKLKTILIYLSLIFSIISIFLISSISNGIISMYSSMLKSDGDIIITQSNISDTFFSNVNINLIQKINKIPDVIESSALIVGASPVEKLPIVAIYGASQNRFKNYKLELGNYPKQNEVIVGKSIYEQLTNKNEIQIANKSFKISGVFKSEIGFENGGVVLPITYAAEIFNKSASMIMVNTNLNSNLESVIKEIKKLDTQIDAKT
;
A
#
# COMPACT_ATOMS: atom_id res chain seq x y z
N MET A 1 39.46 38.82 -15.44
CA MET A 1 38.14 38.88 -14.76
C MET A 1 38.07 37.97 -13.52
N ILE A 2 38.49 36.71 -13.60
CA ILE A 2 38.48 35.74 -12.47
C ILE A 2 39.21 36.27 -11.20
N PRO A 3 40.42 36.86 -11.26
CA PRO A 3 41.10 37.31 -10.04
C PRO A 3 40.38 38.49 -9.33
N PHE A 4 39.60 39.29 -10.04
CA PHE A 4 38.83 40.38 -9.47
C PHE A 4 37.60 39.86 -8.69
N ALA A 5 36.91 38.85 -9.22
CA ALA A 5 35.81 38.18 -8.56
C ALA A 5 36.23 37.46 -7.27
N LEU A 6 37.37 36.77 -7.30
CA LEU A 6 37.96 36.12 -6.13
C LEU A 6 38.33 37.16 -5.04
N LYS A 7 38.92 38.30 -5.42
CA LYS A 7 39.25 39.39 -4.49
C LYS A 7 37.99 39.98 -3.82
N ALA A 8 36.91 40.12 -4.57
CA ALA A 8 35.61 40.59 -4.04
C ALA A 8 34.98 39.62 -3.04
N LEU A 9 35.10 38.29 -3.29
CA LEU A 9 34.65 37.29 -2.35
C LEU A 9 35.41 37.33 -1.02
N PHE A 10 36.71 37.52 -1.04
CA PHE A 10 37.53 37.60 0.18
C PHE A 10 37.42 38.92 0.91
N ALA A 11 37.02 40.01 0.25
CA ALA A 11 36.83 41.30 0.86
C ALA A 11 35.62 41.38 1.82
N ASN A 12 34.56 40.60 1.57
CA ASN A 12 33.34 40.57 2.38
C ASN A 12 33.04 39.17 2.92
N LYS A 13 33.87 38.67 3.83
CA LYS A 13 33.85 37.32 4.37
C LYS A 13 32.45 36.87 4.85
N LEU A 14 31.73 37.74 5.58
CA LEU A 14 30.41 37.43 6.11
C LEU A 14 29.37 37.20 4.99
N LYS A 15 29.34 38.05 3.98
CA LYS A 15 28.45 37.88 2.82
C LYS A 15 28.77 36.62 2.04
N THR A 16 30.04 36.33 1.87
CA THR A 16 30.50 35.10 1.17
C THR A 16 30.07 33.85 1.91
N ILE A 17 30.24 33.81 3.24
CA ILE A 17 29.78 32.68 4.06
C ILE A 17 28.27 32.52 3.93
N LEU A 18 27.47 33.57 3.99
CA LEU A 18 26.01 33.49 3.85
C LEU A 18 25.59 32.97 2.47
N ILE A 19 26.29 33.39 1.40
CA ILE A 19 26.03 32.87 0.04
C ILE A 19 26.34 31.38 -0.03
N TYR A 20 27.46 30.90 0.49
CA TYR A 20 27.79 29.48 0.51
C TYR A 20 26.80 28.68 1.34
N LEU A 21 26.39 29.16 2.51
CA LEU A 21 25.38 28.50 3.33
C LEU A 21 24.05 28.38 2.59
N SER A 22 23.57 29.44 1.95
CA SER A 22 22.31 29.42 1.20
C SER A 22 22.38 28.42 0.02
N LEU A 23 23.51 28.36 -0.66
CA LEU A 23 23.72 27.43 -1.77
C LEU A 23 23.76 25.98 -1.29
N ILE A 24 24.44 25.71 -0.17
CA ILE A 24 24.46 24.39 0.46
C ILE A 24 23.04 23.97 0.88
N PHE A 25 22.28 24.85 1.55
CA PHE A 25 20.90 24.56 1.94
C PHE A 25 20.00 24.28 0.75
N SER A 26 20.15 25.03 -0.35
CA SER A 26 19.39 24.82 -1.58
C SER A 26 19.67 23.45 -2.18
N ILE A 27 20.94 23.07 -2.26
CA ILE A 27 21.35 21.76 -2.79
C ILE A 27 20.83 20.63 -1.89
N ILE A 28 20.99 20.75 -0.57
CA ILE A 28 20.48 19.75 0.38
C ILE A 28 18.97 19.60 0.24
N SER A 29 18.21 20.71 0.12
CA SER A 29 16.76 20.68 -0.05
C SER A 29 16.33 19.93 -1.31
N ILE A 30 17.01 20.13 -2.43
CA ILE A 30 16.74 19.40 -3.68
C ILE A 30 16.99 17.90 -3.50
N PHE A 31 18.11 17.52 -2.87
CA PHE A 31 18.42 16.12 -2.60
C PHE A 31 17.41 15.46 -1.65
N LEU A 32 16.98 16.17 -0.60
CA LEU A 32 15.98 15.66 0.34
C LEU A 32 14.64 15.42 -0.35
N ILE A 33 14.14 16.38 -1.13
CA ILE A 33 12.89 16.24 -1.88
C ILE A 33 12.98 15.08 -2.87
N SER A 34 14.07 14.99 -3.62
CA SER A 34 14.29 13.91 -4.59
C SER A 34 14.36 12.54 -3.90
N SER A 35 15.08 12.43 -2.78
CA SER A 35 15.19 11.19 -2.00
C SER A 35 13.84 10.73 -1.45
N ILE A 36 13.06 11.65 -0.88
CA ILE A 36 11.72 11.36 -0.35
C ILE A 36 10.80 10.91 -1.48
N SER A 37 10.78 11.64 -2.61
CA SER A 37 9.96 11.29 -3.77
C SER A 37 10.31 9.91 -4.33
N ASN A 38 11.59 9.61 -4.51
CA ASN A 38 12.03 8.30 -4.98
C ASN A 38 11.71 7.18 -3.97
N GLY A 39 11.82 7.45 -2.68
CA GLY A 39 11.44 6.52 -1.63
C GLY A 39 9.95 6.17 -1.67
N ILE A 40 9.10 7.17 -1.83
CA ILE A 40 7.65 7.00 -1.94
C ILE A 40 7.32 6.19 -3.22
N ILE A 41 7.85 6.57 -4.37
CA ILE A 41 7.63 5.88 -5.65
C ILE A 41 8.08 4.43 -5.56
N SER A 42 9.27 4.17 -5.00
CA SER A 42 9.80 2.80 -4.83
C SER A 42 8.91 1.96 -3.92
N MET A 43 8.43 2.55 -2.82
CA MET A 43 7.53 1.89 -1.87
C MET A 43 6.21 1.50 -2.55
N TYR A 44 5.57 2.43 -3.27
CA TYR A 44 4.34 2.13 -4.00
C TYR A 44 4.56 1.12 -5.14
N SER A 45 5.64 1.23 -5.89
CA SER A 45 6.00 0.26 -6.94
C SER A 45 6.21 -1.15 -6.38
N SER A 46 6.86 -1.28 -5.23
CA SER A 46 7.05 -2.59 -4.58
C SER A 46 5.74 -3.19 -4.12
N MET A 47 4.85 -2.36 -3.57
CA MET A 47 3.50 -2.77 -3.17
C MET A 47 2.70 -3.29 -4.37
N LEU A 48 2.70 -2.57 -5.48
CA LEU A 48 1.96 -2.93 -6.68
C LEU A 48 2.51 -4.20 -7.33
N LYS A 49 3.83 -4.34 -7.43
CA LYS A 49 4.50 -5.50 -8.06
C LYS A 49 4.36 -6.80 -7.26
N SER A 50 4.22 -6.72 -5.94
CA SER A 50 4.04 -7.92 -5.10
C SER A 50 2.61 -8.46 -5.15
N ASP A 51 1.67 -7.69 -5.68
CA ASP A 51 0.25 -7.95 -5.50
C ASP A 51 -0.46 -8.50 -6.74
N GLY A 52 0.12 -8.38 -7.93
CA GLY A 52 -0.45 -8.92 -9.17
C GLY A 52 0.07 -8.19 -10.42
N ASP A 53 -0.17 -8.79 -11.58
CA ASP A 53 0.22 -8.23 -12.88
C ASP A 53 -0.73 -7.13 -13.35
N ILE A 54 -2.01 -7.22 -12.92
CA ILE A 54 -3.06 -6.23 -13.25
C ILE A 54 -3.79 -5.85 -11.97
N ILE A 55 -3.97 -4.54 -11.78
CA ILE A 55 -4.73 -3.97 -10.67
C ILE A 55 -6.00 -3.34 -11.22
N ILE A 56 -7.13 -3.68 -10.61
CA ILE A 56 -8.46 -3.18 -10.95
C ILE A 56 -8.94 -2.29 -9.81
N THR A 57 -9.31 -1.07 -10.15
CA THR A 57 -9.88 -0.08 -9.23
C THR A 57 -11.15 0.52 -9.83
N GLN A 58 -11.89 1.27 -9.06
CA GLN A 58 -13.01 2.05 -9.58
C GLN A 58 -12.50 3.16 -10.51
N SER A 59 -13.18 3.36 -11.64
CA SER A 59 -12.85 4.42 -12.59
C SER A 59 -12.96 5.81 -11.96
N ASN A 60 -12.10 6.72 -12.42
CA ASN A 60 -12.08 8.13 -11.97
C ASN A 60 -11.78 8.33 -10.47
N ILE A 61 -11.27 7.32 -9.79
CA ILE A 61 -10.80 7.39 -8.41
C ILE A 61 -9.28 7.23 -8.42
N SER A 62 -8.57 8.24 -7.91
CA SER A 62 -7.10 8.24 -7.87
C SER A 62 -6.53 7.49 -6.66
N ASP A 63 -7.30 7.40 -5.58
CA ASP A 63 -6.86 6.77 -4.33
C ASP A 63 -7.66 5.51 -4.05
N THR A 64 -6.95 4.39 -3.91
CA THR A 64 -7.54 3.07 -3.59
C THR A 64 -8.32 3.06 -2.29
N PHE A 65 -8.03 3.99 -1.37
CA PHE A 65 -8.79 4.14 -0.13
C PHE A 65 -10.27 4.50 -0.40
N PHE A 66 -10.56 5.25 -1.45
CA PHE A 66 -11.93 5.64 -1.83
C PHE A 66 -12.55 4.75 -2.90
N SER A 67 -11.75 3.90 -3.52
CA SER A 67 -12.22 2.97 -4.54
C SER A 67 -13.17 1.91 -3.96
N ASN A 68 -14.23 1.56 -4.71
CA ASN A 68 -15.20 0.52 -4.35
C ASN A 68 -15.56 -0.30 -5.58
N VAL A 69 -14.90 -1.43 -5.75
CA VAL A 69 -15.07 -2.38 -6.84
C VAL A 69 -15.94 -3.55 -6.37
N ASN A 70 -16.87 -4.00 -7.20
CA ASN A 70 -17.71 -5.14 -6.88
C ASN A 70 -16.89 -6.43 -6.83
N ILE A 71 -16.79 -7.05 -5.64
CA ILE A 71 -16.02 -8.28 -5.43
C ILE A 71 -16.52 -9.47 -6.27
N ASN A 72 -17.79 -9.48 -6.69
CA ASN A 72 -18.35 -10.55 -7.53
C ASN A 72 -17.69 -10.60 -8.91
N LEU A 73 -16.99 -9.55 -9.33
CA LEU A 73 -16.20 -9.56 -10.57
C LEU A 73 -15.10 -10.61 -10.55
N ILE A 74 -14.59 -11.00 -9.40
CA ILE A 74 -13.57 -12.07 -9.25
C ILE A 74 -14.00 -13.35 -9.96
N GLN A 75 -15.27 -13.76 -9.81
CA GLN A 75 -15.76 -14.98 -10.45
C GLN A 75 -15.79 -14.89 -11.99
N LYS A 76 -15.98 -13.70 -12.54
CA LYS A 76 -15.95 -13.44 -13.98
C LYS A 76 -14.52 -13.32 -14.49
N ILE A 77 -13.67 -12.60 -13.74
CA ILE A 77 -12.26 -12.38 -14.06
C ILE A 77 -11.49 -13.70 -14.11
N ASN A 78 -11.72 -14.60 -13.14
CA ASN A 78 -11.08 -15.92 -13.11
C ASN A 78 -11.48 -16.85 -14.27
N LYS A 79 -12.47 -16.47 -15.10
CA LYS A 79 -12.86 -17.21 -16.32
C LYS A 79 -12.20 -16.65 -17.57
N ILE A 80 -11.50 -15.51 -17.49
CA ILE A 80 -10.78 -14.91 -18.62
C ILE A 80 -9.57 -15.80 -18.94
N PRO A 81 -9.31 -16.12 -20.20
CA PRO A 81 -8.10 -16.83 -20.59
C PRO A 81 -6.84 -16.09 -20.07
N ASP A 82 -5.82 -16.86 -19.73
CA ASP A 82 -4.55 -16.38 -19.18
C ASP A 82 -4.59 -15.83 -17.75
N VAL A 83 -5.73 -15.70 -17.11
CA VAL A 83 -5.84 -15.40 -15.68
C VAL A 83 -5.60 -16.67 -14.86
N ILE A 84 -4.61 -16.63 -13.97
CA ILE A 84 -4.31 -17.73 -13.03
C ILE A 84 -5.21 -17.64 -11.82
N GLU A 85 -5.22 -16.49 -11.18
CA GLU A 85 -6.07 -16.20 -10.03
C GLU A 85 -6.29 -14.70 -9.87
N SER A 86 -7.37 -14.33 -9.21
CA SER A 86 -7.60 -12.98 -8.75
C SER A 86 -7.89 -12.94 -7.25
N SER A 87 -7.50 -11.85 -6.62
CA SER A 87 -7.69 -11.61 -5.19
C SER A 87 -8.21 -10.20 -4.95
N ALA A 88 -8.96 -10.01 -3.87
CA ALA A 88 -9.47 -8.70 -3.50
C ALA A 88 -8.83 -8.19 -2.21
N LEU A 89 -8.72 -6.87 -2.14
CA LEU A 89 -8.26 -6.15 -0.98
C LEU A 89 -9.19 -4.97 -0.69
N ILE A 90 -9.57 -4.82 0.58
CA ILE A 90 -10.16 -3.59 1.12
C ILE A 90 -9.07 -2.86 1.88
N VAL A 91 -8.90 -1.58 1.60
CA VAL A 91 -8.02 -0.68 2.35
C VAL A 91 -8.89 0.27 3.16
N GLY A 92 -8.61 0.34 4.45
CA GLY A 92 -9.29 1.22 5.38
C GLY A 92 -8.35 1.67 6.49
N ALA A 93 -8.87 2.50 7.39
CA ALA A 93 -8.17 2.91 8.59
C ALA A 93 -9.13 2.93 9.77
N SER A 94 -8.65 2.55 10.96
CA SER A 94 -9.43 2.57 12.20
C SER A 94 -8.51 2.87 13.37
N PRO A 95 -9.00 3.51 14.44
CA PRO A 95 -8.30 3.53 15.72
C PRO A 95 -8.15 2.12 16.27
N VAL A 96 -7.03 1.85 16.93
CA VAL A 96 -6.75 0.60 17.61
C VAL A 96 -6.09 0.90 18.94
N GLU A 97 -6.73 0.52 20.04
CA GLU A 97 -6.29 0.86 21.41
C GLU A 97 -5.98 2.38 21.54
N LYS A 98 -4.70 2.69 21.82
CA LYS A 98 -4.20 4.07 21.95
C LYS A 98 -3.68 4.66 20.63
N LEU A 99 -3.67 3.87 19.55
CA LEU A 99 -3.20 4.29 18.24
C LEU A 99 -4.38 4.93 17.48
N PRO A 100 -4.29 6.22 17.15
CA PRO A 100 -5.43 6.96 16.59
C PRO A 100 -5.75 6.54 15.15
N ILE A 101 -4.77 6.07 14.39
CA ILE A 101 -4.92 5.64 13.00
C ILE A 101 -4.04 4.43 12.76
N VAL A 102 -4.66 3.31 12.41
CA VAL A 102 -3.99 2.08 12.00
C VAL A 102 -4.57 1.65 10.65
N ALA A 103 -3.72 1.31 9.70
CA ALA A 103 -4.14 0.76 8.42
C ALA A 103 -4.78 -0.62 8.61
N ILE A 104 -5.96 -0.81 8.03
CA ILE A 104 -6.71 -2.05 8.09
C ILE A 104 -6.86 -2.61 6.69
N TYR A 105 -6.40 -3.84 6.48
CA TYR A 105 -6.44 -4.53 5.21
C TYR A 105 -7.41 -5.70 5.28
N GLY A 106 -8.51 -5.63 4.56
CA GLY A 106 -9.42 -6.77 4.36
C GLY A 106 -8.96 -7.61 3.18
N ALA A 107 -8.43 -8.79 3.41
CA ALA A 107 -7.87 -9.65 2.37
C ALA A 107 -8.78 -10.84 2.04
N SER A 108 -8.90 -11.17 0.74
CA SER A 108 -9.49 -12.44 0.32
C SER A 108 -8.63 -13.62 0.77
N GLN A 109 -9.25 -14.81 0.92
CA GLN A 109 -8.60 -15.98 1.50
C GLN A 109 -7.28 -16.37 0.80
N ASN A 110 -7.25 -16.32 -0.52
CA ASN A 110 -6.08 -16.65 -1.32
C ASN A 110 -4.93 -15.66 -1.20
N ARG A 111 -5.21 -14.43 -0.73
CA ARG A 111 -4.20 -13.38 -0.57
C ARG A 111 -3.39 -13.51 0.72
N PHE A 112 -3.89 -14.23 1.74
CA PHE A 112 -3.14 -14.36 2.99
C PHE A 112 -1.74 -14.95 2.79
N LYS A 113 -1.54 -15.82 1.79
CA LYS A 113 -0.23 -16.40 1.45
C LYS A 113 0.84 -15.37 1.08
N ASN A 114 0.46 -14.14 0.71
CA ASN A 114 1.38 -13.06 0.35
C ASN A 114 2.00 -12.39 1.60
N TYR A 115 1.40 -12.59 2.78
CA TYR A 115 1.94 -12.07 4.04
C TYR A 115 2.89 -13.09 4.67
N LYS A 116 4.15 -12.72 4.84
CA LYS A 116 5.16 -13.58 5.47
C LYS A 116 5.00 -13.57 6.99
N LEU A 117 4.47 -14.64 7.55
CA LEU A 117 4.32 -14.77 8.99
C LEU A 117 5.68 -14.97 9.68
N GLU A 118 5.90 -14.22 10.76
CA GLU A 118 6.98 -14.45 11.73
C GLU A 118 6.51 -15.32 12.91
N LEU A 119 5.25 -15.15 13.31
CA LEU A 119 4.64 -15.88 14.42
C LEU A 119 3.21 -16.28 14.09
N GLY A 120 2.76 -17.42 14.62
CA GLY A 120 1.37 -17.86 14.58
C GLY A 120 0.92 -18.44 13.23
N ASN A 121 -0.36 -18.24 12.91
CA ASN A 121 -1.02 -18.83 11.73
C ASN A 121 -1.83 -17.78 10.98
N TYR A 122 -2.19 -18.07 9.72
CA TYR A 122 -3.11 -17.22 8.95
C TYR A 122 -4.50 -17.17 9.62
N PRO A 123 -5.20 -16.03 9.52
CA PRO A 123 -6.42 -15.81 10.25
C PRO A 123 -7.56 -16.66 9.71
N LYS A 124 -8.35 -17.19 10.63
CA LYS A 124 -9.66 -17.80 10.39
C LYS A 124 -10.77 -16.79 10.67
N GLN A 125 -12.01 -17.27 10.85
CA GLN A 125 -13.11 -16.42 11.28
C GLN A 125 -12.81 -15.77 12.63
N ASN A 126 -13.11 -14.47 12.78
CA ASN A 126 -12.83 -13.66 13.97
C ASN A 126 -11.36 -13.56 14.37
N GLU A 127 -10.44 -13.88 13.48
CA GLU A 127 -9.01 -13.74 13.71
C GLU A 127 -8.40 -12.71 12.76
N VAL A 128 -7.28 -12.13 13.19
CA VAL A 128 -6.48 -11.18 12.41
C VAL A 128 -5.00 -11.53 12.51
N ILE A 129 -4.23 -11.11 11.54
CA ILE A 129 -2.78 -11.02 11.65
C ILE A 129 -2.38 -9.55 11.75
N VAL A 130 -1.37 -9.26 12.56
CA VAL A 130 -0.90 -7.90 12.79
C VAL A 130 0.53 -7.73 12.30
N GLY A 131 0.81 -6.58 11.72
CA GLY A 131 2.17 -6.23 11.35
C GLY A 131 3.05 -6.05 12.60
N LYS A 132 4.33 -6.41 12.46
CA LYS A 132 5.27 -6.43 13.58
C LYS A 132 5.30 -5.11 14.36
N SER A 133 5.34 -3.98 13.66
CA SER A 133 5.41 -2.66 14.31
C SER A 133 4.17 -2.33 15.14
N ILE A 134 2.98 -2.79 14.72
CA ILE A 134 1.75 -2.67 15.51
C ILE A 134 1.80 -3.63 16.69
N TYR A 135 2.14 -4.89 16.44
CA TYR A 135 2.20 -5.90 17.50
C TYR A 135 3.06 -5.45 18.67
N GLU A 136 4.21 -4.84 18.42
CA GLU A 136 5.10 -4.33 19.46
C GLU A 136 4.46 -3.23 20.32
N GLN A 137 3.57 -2.43 19.74
CA GLN A 137 2.89 -1.30 20.40
C GLN A 137 1.58 -1.68 21.12
N LEU A 138 0.97 -2.84 20.78
CA LEU A 138 -0.25 -3.28 21.43
C LEU A 138 -0.03 -3.60 22.91
N THR A 139 -0.98 -3.21 23.74
CA THR A 139 -1.02 -3.58 25.17
C THR A 139 -1.48 -5.03 25.32
N ASN A 140 -2.55 -5.43 24.60
CA ASN A 140 -3.03 -6.80 24.57
C ASN A 140 -2.47 -7.52 23.33
N LYS A 141 -1.69 -8.59 23.54
CA LYS A 141 -1.06 -9.38 22.48
C LYS A 141 -1.95 -10.50 21.92
N ASN A 142 -3.09 -10.75 22.54
CA ASN A 142 -3.98 -11.85 22.17
C ASN A 142 -5.21 -11.38 21.40
N GLU A 143 -5.63 -10.15 21.61
CA GLU A 143 -6.90 -9.63 21.10
C GLU A 143 -6.76 -8.15 20.75
N ILE A 144 -7.43 -7.72 19.69
CA ILE A 144 -7.42 -6.35 19.17
C ILE A 144 -8.84 -5.91 18.87
N GLN A 145 -9.17 -4.68 19.23
CA GLN A 145 -10.46 -4.08 18.88
C GLN A 145 -10.32 -3.17 17.67
N ILE A 146 -11.14 -3.41 16.65
CA ILE A 146 -11.20 -2.62 15.41
C ILE A 146 -12.65 -2.21 15.22
N ALA A 147 -12.94 -0.91 15.19
CA ALA A 147 -14.27 -0.35 14.97
C ALA A 147 -15.35 -1.08 15.79
N ASN A 148 -15.34 -1.17 17.05
CA ASN A 148 -16.32 -1.82 17.94
C ASN A 148 -16.43 -3.36 17.83
N LYS A 149 -15.55 -4.01 17.06
CA LYS A 149 -15.47 -5.48 16.98
C LYS A 149 -14.16 -5.95 17.55
N SER A 150 -14.20 -7.06 18.30
CA SER A 150 -13.03 -7.69 18.89
C SER A 150 -12.59 -8.86 18.01
N PHE A 151 -11.27 -8.96 17.78
CA PHE A 151 -10.65 -10.01 16.97
C PHE A 151 -9.49 -10.62 17.72
N LYS A 152 -9.37 -11.94 17.64
CA LYS A 152 -8.20 -12.65 18.17
C LYS A 152 -7.00 -12.45 17.22
N ILE A 153 -5.84 -12.18 17.79
CA ILE A 153 -4.59 -12.13 17.04
C ILE A 153 -4.09 -13.55 16.84
N SER A 154 -4.11 -14.04 15.59
CA SER A 154 -3.68 -15.40 15.21
C SER A 154 -2.23 -15.46 14.76
N GLY A 155 -1.66 -14.32 14.32
CA GLY A 155 -0.30 -14.28 13.82
C GLY A 155 0.27 -12.87 13.71
N VAL A 156 1.58 -12.82 13.59
CA VAL A 156 2.35 -11.60 13.34
C VAL A 156 3.09 -11.75 12.04
N PHE A 157 2.95 -10.78 11.15
CA PHE A 157 3.66 -10.77 9.88
C PHE A 157 4.69 -9.66 9.81
N LYS A 158 5.67 -9.87 8.95
CA LYS A 158 6.64 -8.86 8.54
C LYS A 158 6.47 -8.59 7.05
N SER A 159 6.37 -7.33 6.70
CA SER A 159 6.41 -6.87 5.32
C SER A 159 7.64 -6.01 5.09
N GLU A 160 8.20 -6.09 3.90
CA GLU A 160 9.24 -5.16 3.43
C GLU A 160 8.65 -3.78 3.14
N ILE A 161 7.33 -3.70 3.01
CA ILE A 161 6.57 -2.46 2.85
C ILE A 161 6.32 -1.88 4.23
N GLY A 162 7.02 -0.80 4.57
CA GLY A 162 7.07 -0.27 5.93
C GLY A 162 5.71 0.06 6.56
N PHE A 163 4.75 0.57 5.78
CA PHE A 163 3.42 0.89 6.31
C PHE A 163 2.54 -0.35 6.54
N GLU A 164 2.77 -1.48 5.83
CA GLU A 164 2.07 -2.74 6.12
C GLU A 164 2.46 -3.30 7.49
N ASN A 165 3.72 -3.14 7.90
CA ASN A 165 4.17 -3.52 9.24
C ASN A 165 3.44 -2.72 10.34
N GLY A 166 2.91 -1.55 10.00
CA GLY A 166 2.05 -0.72 10.84
C GLY A 166 0.55 -1.00 10.66
N GLY A 167 0.16 -2.10 10.05
CA GLY A 167 -1.22 -2.43 9.72
C GLY A 167 -1.73 -3.74 10.35
N VAL A 168 -3.02 -3.97 10.15
CA VAL A 168 -3.73 -5.18 10.56
C VAL A 168 -4.41 -5.78 9.34
N VAL A 169 -4.30 -7.08 9.16
CA VAL A 169 -4.94 -7.82 8.07
C VAL A 169 -6.00 -8.76 8.63
N LEU A 170 -7.22 -8.69 8.09
CA LEU A 170 -8.36 -9.51 8.50
C LEU A 170 -9.08 -10.07 7.26
N PRO A 171 -9.93 -11.09 7.44
CA PRO A 171 -10.74 -11.60 6.33
C PRO A 171 -11.63 -10.50 5.72
N ILE A 172 -11.68 -10.46 4.40
CA ILE A 172 -12.34 -9.39 3.64
C ILE A 172 -13.80 -9.18 4.03
N THR A 173 -14.50 -10.22 4.45
CA THR A 173 -15.90 -10.16 4.90
C THR A 173 -16.09 -9.20 6.07
N TYR A 174 -15.17 -9.22 7.04
CA TYR A 174 -15.25 -8.31 8.19
C TYR A 174 -14.87 -6.88 7.80
N ALA A 175 -13.86 -6.71 6.93
CA ALA A 175 -13.52 -5.39 6.43
C ALA A 175 -14.66 -4.78 5.60
N ALA A 176 -15.34 -5.58 4.79
CA ALA A 176 -16.50 -5.16 4.01
C ALA A 176 -17.62 -4.61 4.91
N GLU A 177 -17.86 -5.28 6.02
CA GLU A 177 -18.85 -4.84 7.00
C GLU A 177 -18.42 -3.57 7.75
N ILE A 178 -17.16 -3.51 8.20
CA ILE A 178 -16.61 -2.35 8.95
C ILE A 178 -16.59 -1.09 8.08
N PHE A 179 -16.17 -1.19 6.83
CA PHE A 179 -15.97 -0.03 5.96
C PHE A 179 -17.10 0.21 4.97
N ASN A 180 -18.15 -0.63 4.98
CA ASN A 180 -19.26 -0.60 4.04
C ASN A 180 -18.78 -0.56 2.58
N LYS A 181 -17.83 -1.45 2.23
CA LYS A 181 -17.21 -1.55 0.91
C LYS A 181 -17.23 -2.98 0.41
N SER A 182 -17.26 -3.14 -0.91
CA SER A 182 -17.12 -4.45 -1.55
C SER A 182 -15.65 -4.85 -1.70
N ALA A 183 -14.86 -4.07 -2.40
CA ALA A 183 -13.41 -4.16 -2.46
C ALA A 183 -12.81 -2.81 -2.82
N SER A 184 -11.64 -2.45 -2.29
CA SER A 184 -10.91 -1.27 -2.72
C SER A 184 -10.19 -1.52 -4.04
N MET A 185 -9.69 -2.73 -4.24
CA MET A 185 -9.04 -3.17 -5.47
C MET A 185 -9.15 -4.68 -5.65
N ILE A 186 -9.06 -5.12 -6.90
CA ILE A 186 -8.87 -6.52 -7.27
C ILE A 186 -7.54 -6.64 -7.99
N MET A 187 -6.71 -7.58 -7.56
CA MET A 187 -5.44 -7.91 -8.17
C MET A 187 -5.57 -9.19 -8.96
N VAL A 188 -4.97 -9.25 -10.13
CA VAL A 188 -5.04 -10.37 -11.06
C VAL A 188 -3.64 -10.84 -11.39
N ASN A 189 -3.38 -12.12 -11.20
CA ASN A 189 -2.17 -12.79 -11.64
C ASN A 189 -2.44 -13.52 -12.95
N THR A 190 -1.54 -13.37 -13.89
CA THR A 190 -1.65 -13.91 -15.24
C THR A 190 -0.50 -14.88 -15.56
N ASN A 191 -0.63 -15.64 -16.64
CA ASN A 191 0.45 -16.48 -17.13
C ASN A 191 1.64 -15.62 -17.59
N LEU A 192 2.86 -16.11 -17.40
CA LEU A 192 4.12 -15.41 -17.71
C LEU A 192 4.23 -14.84 -19.14
N ASN A 193 3.53 -15.46 -20.10
CA ASN A 193 3.58 -15.07 -21.52
C ASN A 193 2.25 -14.44 -22.01
N SER A 194 1.37 -14.05 -21.10
CA SER A 194 0.08 -13.48 -21.46
C SER A 194 0.21 -12.08 -22.03
N ASN A 195 -0.66 -11.75 -22.97
CA ASN A 195 -0.80 -10.37 -23.44
C ASN A 195 -1.68 -9.61 -22.46
N LEU A 196 -1.04 -8.87 -21.54
CA LEU A 196 -1.72 -8.12 -20.48
C LEU A 196 -2.73 -7.11 -21.04
N GLU A 197 -2.46 -6.48 -22.19
CA GLU A 197 -3.40 -5.54 -22.81
C GLU A 197 -4.69 -6.24 -23.25
N SER A 198 -4.58 -7.48 -23.75
CA SER A 198 -5.75 -8.29 -24.13
C SER A 198 -6.59 -8.63 -22.89
N VAL A 199 -5.94 -9.08 -21.80
CA VAL A 199 -6.62 -9.39 -20.54
C VAL A 199 -7.29 -8.15 -19.97
N ILE A 200 -6.60 -7.00 -19.95
CA ILE A 200 -7.16 -5.72 -19.49
C ILE A 200 -8.40 -5.35 -20.31
N LYS A 201 -8.37 -5.54 -21.62
CA LYS A 201 -9.51 -5.24 -22.50
C LYS A 201 -10.72 -6.11 -22.17
N GLU A 202 -10.51 -7.40 -21.90
CA GLU A 202 -11.59 -8.30 -21.49
C GLU A 202 -12.13 -7.94 -20.10
N ILE A 203 -11.27 -7.57 -19.15
CA ILE A 203 -11.67 -7.09 -17.82
C ILE A 203 -12.55 -5.84 -17.94
N LYS A 204 -12.13 -4.85 -18.73
CA LYS A 204 -12.89 -3.59 -18.92
C LYS A 204 -14.26 -3.79 -19.57
N LYS A 205 -14.49 -4.88 -20.30
CA LYS A 205 -15.83 -5.23 -20.82
C LYS A 205 -16.79 -5.74 -19.75
N LEU A 206 -16.29 -6.24 -18.61
CA LEU A 206 -17.12 -6.81 -17.55
C LEU A 206 -17.90 -5.73 -16.79
N ASP A 207 -17.33 -4.53 -16.68
CA ASP A 207 -17.93 -3.40 -15.99
C ASP A 207 -17.33 -2.09 -16.51
N THR A 208 -18.18 -1.11 -16.81
CA THR A 208 -17.75 0.22 -17.30
C THR A 208 -17.28 1.15 -16.19
N GLN A 209 -17.53 0.80 -14.92
CA GLN A 209 -17.15 1.60 -13.76
C GLN A 209 -15.79 1.21 -13.17
N ILE A 210 -15.06 0.33 -13.82
CA ILE A 210 -13.73 -0.08 -13.37
C ILE A 210 -12.65 0.42 -14.32
N ASP A 211 -11.46 0.63 -13.77
CA ASP A 211 -10.22 0.80 -14.51
C ASP A 211 -9.25 -0.34 -14.18
N ALA A 212 -8.53 -0.84 -15.17
CA ALA A 212 -7.56 -1.92 -15.04
C ALA A 212 -6.23 -1.47 -15.64
N LYS A 213 -5.15 -1.64 -14.86
CA LYS A 213 -3.78 -1.18 -15.18
C LYS A 213 -2.75 -2.22 -14.77
N THR A 214 -1.60 -2.22 -15.43
CA THR A 214 -0.39 -2.98 -15.07
C THR A 214 0.50 -2.18 -14.14
#